data_31cd40de5678e56c550c25918ac73f06
#
_entry.id   31cd40de5678e56c550c25918ac73f06
#
_cell.length_a   1.000
_cell.length_b   1.000
_cell.length_c   1.000
_cell.angle_alpha   90.00
_cell.angle_beta   90.00
_cell.angle_gamma   90.00
#
_symmetry.space_group_name_H-M   'P 1'
#
loop_
_entity.id
_entity.type
_entity.pdbx_description
1 polymer ?
#
loop_
_entity_poly.entity_id
_entity_poly.type
_entity_poly.pdbx_seq_one_letter_code
_entity_poly.pdbx_strand_id
1 'polypeptide(L)' 'MNLEKLAAVDPEINAAICEELGRQRNKIELIASENFVSPAVMEAMGTVLTNKYAEGYPGHRYYGGCGYVDKV' A
#
# COMPACT_ATOMS: atom_id res chain seq x y z
N MET A 1 8.38 3.66 8.54
CA MET A 1 7.33 2.62 8.49
C MET A 1 7.14 2.05 9.89
N ASN A 2 5.90 1.92 10.32
CA ASN A 2 5.60 1.21 11.56
C ASN A 2 5.15 -0.21 11.21
N LEU A 3 6.01 -1.20 11.48
CA LEU A 3 5.78 -2.61 11.16
C LEU A 3 5.72 -3.49 12.42
N GLU A 4 5.43 -2.90 13.58
CA GLU A 4 5.42 -3.63 14.85
C GLU A 4 4.50 -4.86 14.84
N LYS A 5 3.28 -4.69 14.34
CA LYS A 5 2.31 -5.79 14.29
C LYS A 5 2.74 -6.87 13.30
N LEU A 6 3.25 -6.48 12.15
CA LEU A 6 3.75 -7.41 11.15
C LEU A 6 4.96 -8.19 11.69
N ALA A 7 5.90 -7.50 12.33
CA ALA A 7 7.08 -8.14 12.90
C ALA A 7 6.72 -9.21 13.93
N ALA A 8 5.67 -8.98 14.72
CA ALA A 8 5.20 -9.94 15.71
C ALA A 8 4.53 -11.17 15.08
N VAL A 9 3.80 -10.99 13.99
CA VAL A 9 3.02 -12.07 13.34
C VAL A 9 3.86 -12.82 12.31
N ASP A 10 4.65 -12.10 11.51
CA ASP A 10 5.45 -12.67 10.43
C ASP A 10 6.81 -11.99 10.33
N PRO A 11 7.77 -12.42 11.15
CA PRO A 11 9.11 -11.83 11.14
C PRO A 11 9.87 -12.01 9.83
N GLU A 12 9.60 -13.07 9.07
CA GLU A 12 10.23 -13.28 7.76
C GLU A 12 9.82 -12.22 6.76
N ILE A 13 8.52 -11.96 6.64
CA ILE A 13 8.02 -10.92 5.73
C ILE A 13 8.49 -9.55 6.20
N ASN A 14 8.47 -9.30 7.50
CA ASN A 14 8.98 -8.05 8.04
C ASN A 14 10.46 -7.83 7.65
N ALA A 15 11.28 -8.85 7.78
CA ALA A 15 12.70 -8.78 7.40
C ALA A 15 12.85 -8.49 5.90
N ALA A 16 12.07 -9.15 5.05
CA ALA A 16 12.11 -8.93 3.61
C ALA A 16 11.75 -7.48 3.24
N ILE A 17 10.73 -6.91 3.90
CA ILE A 17 10.34 -5.51 3.67
C ILE A 17 11.47 -4.55 4.08
N CYS A 18 12.11 -4.80 5.21
CA CYS A 18 13.23 -3.98 5.68
C CYS A 18 14.44 -4.08 4.73
N GLU A 19 14.71 -5.25 4.20
CA GLU A 19 15.76 -5.46 3.20
C GLU A 19 15.45 -4.72 1.91
N GLU A 20 14.20 -4.76 1.45
CA GLU A 20 13.76 -4.02 0.26
C GLU A 20 13.86 -2.51 0.47
N LEU A 21 13.53 -2.01 1.65
CA LEU A 21 13.73 -0.60 1.96
C LEU A 21 15.20 -0.20 1.82
N GLY A 22 16.10 -1.04 2.34
CA GLY A 22 17.55 -0.84 2.19
C GLY A 22 17.98 -0.85 0.73
N ARG A 23 17.45 -1.78 -0.07
CA ARG A 23 17.73 -1.84 -1.49
C ARG A 23 17.32 -0.55 -2.20
N GLN A 24 16.10 -0.08 -1.96
CA GLN A 24 15.59 1.14 -2.58
C GLN A 24 16.40 2.38 -2.18
N ARG A 25 16.87 2.45 -0.95
CA ARG A 25 17.69 3.59 -0.48
C ARG A 25 19.12 3.59 -1.02
N ASN A 26 19.69 2.43 -1.30
CA ASN A 26 21.11 2.29 -1.59
C ASN A 26 21.44 1.94 -3.05
N LYS A 27 20.42 1.74 -3.89
CA LYS A 27 20.61 1.39 -5.30
C LYS A 27 19.96 2.44 -6.20
N ILE A 28 20.52 2.59 -7.41
CA ILE A 28 19.94 3.45 -8.43
C ILE A 28 18.90 2.64 -9.20
N GLU A 29 17.70 3.19 -9.33
CA GLU A 29 16.62 2.56 -10.07
C GLU A 29 16.53 3.17 -11.47
N LEU A 30 16.69 2.32 -12.50
CA LEU A 30 16.66 2.74 -13.90
C LEU A 30 15.45 2.19 -14.68
N ILE A 31 14.56 1.48 -14.01
CA ILE A 31 13.36 0.92 -14.64
C ILE A 31 12.29 2.00 -14.71
N ALA A 32 11.88 2.36 -15.94
CA ALA A 32 10.94 3.46 -16.16
C ALA A 32 9.54 3.23 -15.59
N SER A 33 9.15 1.96 -15.35
CA SER A 33 7.84 1.62 -14.79
C SER A 33 7.78 1.72 -13.25
N GLU A 34 8.90 1.91 -12.59
CA GLU A 34 8.94 2.04 -11.13
C GLU A 34 8.89 3.49 -10.70
N ASN A 35 8.25 3.75 -9.57
CA ASN A 35 8.07 5.10 -9.04
C ASN A 35 8.16 5.08 -7.52
N PHE A 36 8.85 6.07 -6.96
CA PHE A 36 8.90 6.27 -5.52
C PHE A 36 7.74 7.17 -5.11
N VAL A 37 6.72 6.57 -4.51
CA VAL A 37 5.56 7.33 -4.05
C VAL A 37 5.86 8.06 -2.75
N SER A 38 5.09 9.10 -2.45
CA SER A 38 5.23 9.83 -1.20
C SER A 38 4.85 8.98 0.01
N PRO A 39 5.39 9.31 1.20
CA PRO A 39 4.96 8.63 2.43
C PRO A 39 3.44 8.70 2.65
N ALA A 40 2.79 9.79 2.27
CA ALA A 40 1.34 9.93 2.40
C ALA A 40 0.59 8.91 1.55
N VAL A 41 1.04 8.65 0.33
CA VAL A 41 0.43 7.63 -0.54
C VAL A 41 0.60 6.25 0.06
N MET A 42 1.78 5.92 0.55
CA MET A 42 2.02 4.61 1.21
C MET A 42 1.16 4.44 2.45
N GLU A 43 0.99 5.50 3.24
CA GLU A 43 0.14 5.47 4.42
C GLU A 43 -1.32 5.21 4.05
N ALA A 44 -1.83 5.87 3.01
CA ALA A 44 -3.20 5.67 2.54
C ALA A 44 -3.47 4.24 2.10
N MET A 45 -2.51 3.60 1.44
CA MET A 45 -2.63 2.22 0.95
C MET A 45 -2.74 1.19 2.07
N GLY A 46 -2.18 1.48 3.25
CA GLY A 46 -2.21 0.56 4.40
C GLY A 46 -3.37 0.77 5.36
N THR A 47 -4.41 1.49 4.94
CA THR A 47 -5.57 1.79 5.79
C THR A 47 -6.70 0.78 5.63
N VAL A 48 -7.83 1.06 6.32
CA VAL A 48 -9.05 0.25 6.24
C VAL A 48 -9.64 0.16 4.83
N LEU A 49 -9.22 1.04 3.92
CA LEU A 49 -9.61 0.96 2.51
C LEU A 49 -9.21 -0.37 1.88
N THR A 50 -8.18 -1.02 2.41
CA THR A 50 -7.75 -2.36 2.00
C THR A 50 -8.87 -3.40 2.12
N ASN A 51 -9.79 -3.21 3.06
CA ASN A 51 -10.88 -4.14 3.33
C ASN A 51 -12.08 -3.97 2.38
N LYS A 52 -12.10 -2.88 1.60
CA LYS A 52 -13.29 -2.54 0.80
C LYS A 52 -13.15 -2.96 -0.64
N TYR A 53 -14.01 -3.87 -1.07
CA TYR A 53 -14.15 -4.25 -2.47
C TYR A 53 -15.01 -3.20 -3.19
N ALA A 54 -14.49 -2.60 -4.26
CA ALA A 54 -15.11 -1.46 -4.92
C ALA A 54 -15.09 -1.60 -6.45
N GLU A 55 -15.46 -2.78 -6.95
CA GLU A 55 -15.53 -3.04 -8.38
C GLU A 55 -16.46 -2.04 -9.09
N GLY A 56 -16.00 -1.50 -10.21
CA GLY A 56 -16.71 -0.49 -10.98
C GLY A 56 -16.11 0.90 -10.77
N TYR A 57 -16.89 1.91 -11.08
CA TYR A 57 -16.49 3.32 -10.99
C TYR A 57 -17.49 4.11 -10.17
N PRO A 58 -17.13 5.30 -9.66
CA PRO A 58 -18.08 6.14 -8.94
C PRO A 58 -19.39 6.33 -9.73
N GLY A 59 -20.50 6.11 -9.04
CA GLY A 59 -21.83 6.14 -9.68
C GLY A 59 -22.24 4.86 -10.40
N HIS A 60 -21.31 3.94 -10.62
CA HIS A 60 -21.55 2.67 -11.34
C HIS A 60 -20.88 1.50 -10.63
N ARG A 61 -21.08 1.38 -9.31
CA ARG A 61 -20.51 0.31 -8.51
C ARG A 61 -21.38 -0.94 -8.54
N TYR A 62 -20.71 -2.09 -8.54
CA TYR A 62 -21.41 -3.39 -8.47
C TYR A 62 -21.87 -3.71 -7.04
N TYR A 63 -21.27 -3.09 -6.03
CA TYR A 63 -21.57 -3.36 -4.62
C TYR A 63 -21.83 -2.06 -3.86
N GLY A 64 -22.59 -2.17 -2.77
CA GLY A 64 -22.88 -1.03 -1.92
C GLY A 64 -21.73 -0.65 -0.99
N GLY A 65 -21.90 0.46 -0.26
CA GLY A 65 -20.94 0.90 0.76
C GLY A 65 -19.71 1.61 0.21
N CYS A 66 -19.78 2.15 -0.99
CA CYS A 66 -18.64 2.81 -1.65
C CYS A 66 -18.64 4.34 -1.51
N GLY A 67 -19.51 4.92 -0.67
CA GLY A 67 -19.65 6.37 -0.54
C GLY A 67 -18.34 7.09 -0.20
N TYR A 68 -17.52 6.51 0.67
CA TYR A 68 -16.23 7.09 1.04
C TYR A 68 -15.10 6.70 0.10
N VAL A 69 -15.13 5.48 -0.43
CA VAL A 69 -14.18 5.05 -1.46
C VAL A 69 -14.28 5.95 -2.68
N ASP A 70 -15.50 6.35 -3.05
CA ASP A 70 -15.73 7.22 -4.21
C ASP A 70 -15.11 8.62 -4.05
N LYS A 71 -14.82 9.03 -2.82
CA LYS A 71 -14.13 10.31 -2.55
C LYS A 71 -12.62 10.20 -2.74
N VAL A 72 -12.08 9.00 -2.66
CA VAL A 72 -10.64 8.76 -2.79
C VAL A 72 -10.24 8.66 -4.25
#